data_46fe2f7f786d771b840290ab7b4170c6
#
_entry.id   46fe2f7f786d771b840290ab7b4170c6
#
_cell.length_a   1.000
_cell.length_b   1.000
_cell.length_c   1.000
_cell.angle_alpha   90.00
_cell.angle_beta   90.00
_cell.angle_gamma   90.00
#
_symmetry.space_group_name_H-M   'P 1'
#
loop_
_entity.id
_entity.type
_entity.pdbx_description
1 polymer ?
#
loop_
_entity_poly.entity_id
_entity_poly.type
_entity_poly.pdbx_seq_one_letter_code
_entity_poly.pdbx_strand_id
1 'polypeptide(L)'
;MTKDTLCTRQVDCTLCPKISDGTLVYRQYPQGQHFSAEKCTQNCMIFMLKGELLINSNEYPGTTLQSRQCVLQAIGSKMELLALTEVEYIAYWFTELPLICEDRYKEILERSEAPLTYTPLIANTKLERLLHDIADYFKEQPSACGKYLDIKRQELVYILTCYYPLRQISTFFYPCLLYTSPSPRDLST
;
A
#
# COMPACT_ATOMS: atom_id res chain seq x y z
N MET A 1 -6.19 -4.29 -35.07
CA MET A 1 -7.08 -4.17 -33.89
C MET A 1 -7.19 -2.71 -33.58
N THR A 2 -8.35 -2.14 -33.79
CA THR A 2 -8.62 -0.71 -33.60
C THR A 2 -8.57 -0.38 -32.12
N LYS A 3 -7.92 0.73 -31.77
CA LYS A 3 -7.77 1.28 -30.40
C LYS A 3 -9.11 1.56 -29.65
N ASP A 4 -10.23 1.31 -30.29
CA ASP A 4 -11.57 1.68 -29.83
C ASP A 4 -12.20 0.71 -28.81
N THR A 5 -11.52 -0.41 -28.48
CA THR A 5 -12.05 -1.43 -27.58
C THR A 5 -11.55 -1.34 -26.14
N LEU A 6 -10.59 -0.47 -25.86
CA LEU A 6 -10.01 -0.33 -24.52
C LEU A 6 -10.64 0.86 -23.79
N CYS A 7 -11.03 0.66 -22.55
CA CYS A 7 -11.52 1.74 -21.68
C CYS A 7 -10.38 2.77 -21.47
N THR A 8 -10.41 3.87 -22.22
CA THR A 8 -9.44 4.97 -22.13
C THR A 8 -9.84 6.04 -21.12
N ARG A 9 -10.96 5.86 -20.42
CA ARG A 9 -11.50 6.84 -19.47
C ARG A 9 -10.80 6.72 -18.13
N GLN A 10 -10.22 7.82 -17.72
CA GLN A 10 -9.64 8.02 -16.39
C GLN A 10 -10.72 8.01 -15.29
N VAL A 11 -10.30 8.36 -14.07
CA VAL A 11 -11.02 8.41 -12.79
C VAL A 11 -12.46 8.93 -12.85
N ASP A 12 -12.85 9.67 -13.90
CA ASP A 12 -14.18 10.24 -14.13
C ASP A 12 -15.11 9.32 -14.98
N CYS A 13 -14.81 8.04 -15.09
CA CYS A 13 -15.68 7.12 -15.80
C CYS A 13 -17.03 7.01 -15.08
N THR A 14 -18.07 7.64 -15.67
CA THR A 14 -19.44 7.63 -15.14
C THR A 14 -20.08 6.23 -15.15
N LEU A 15 -19.50 5.28 -15.86
CA LEU A 15 -19.94 3.88 -15.92
C LEU A 15 -19.35 3.02 -14.78
N CYS A 16 -18.33 3.52 -14.08
CA CYS A 16 -17.78 2.84 -12.92
C CYS A 16 -18.43 3.42 -11.65
N PRO A 17 -18.91 2.58 -10.72
CA PRO A 17 -19.36 3.06 -9.41
C PRO A 17 -18.19 3.79 -8.73
N LYS A 18 -18.53 4.78 -7.88
CA LYS A 18 -17.52 5.51 -7.12
C LYS A 18 -16.56 4.51 -6.46
N ILE A 19 -15.27 4.66 -6.73
CA ILE A 19 -14.23 3.83 -6.18
C ILE A 19 -14.27 4.01 -4.66
N SER A 20 -14.39 2.91 -3.94
CA SER A 20 -14.23 2.90 -2.49
C SER A 20 -12.85 3.44 -2.11
N ASP A 21 -12.71 3.92 -0.87
CA ASP A 21 -11.48 4.51 -0.35
C ASP A 21 -10.21 3.71 -0.72
N GLY A 22 -9.27 4.40 -1.34
CA GLY A 22 -7.95 3.87 -1.69
C GLY A 22 -7.60 3.93 -3.18
N THR A 23 -6.35 4.24 -3.44
CA THR A 23 -5.80 4.39 -4.79
C THR A 23 -4.53 3.59 -4.96
N LEU A 24 -4.52 2.69 -5.96
CA LEU A 24 -3.30 2.01 -6.43
C LEU A 24 -2.65 2.86 -7.51
N VAL A 25 -1.33 3.07 -7.39
CA VAL A 25 -0.54 3.77 -8.39
C VAL A 25 0.77 3.03 -8.64
N TYR A 26 1.18 2.98 -9.91
CA TYR A 26 2.49 2.50 -10.32
C TYR A 26 3.43 3.70 -10.50
N ARG A 27 4.65 3.57 -10.04
CA ARG A 27 5.66 4.63 -10.11
C ARG A 27 6.99 4.07 -10.61
N GLN A 28 7.63 4.88 -11.48
CA GLN A 28 9.01 4.69 -11.88
C GLN A 28 9.75 6.00 -11.61
N TYR A 29 10.92 5.90 -10.98
CA TYR A 29 11.78 7.04 -10.75
C TYR A 29 13.21 6.74 -11.14
N PRO A 30 13.89 7.69 -11.80
CA PRO A 30 15.32 7.58 -12.06
C PRO A 30 16.11 7.70 -10.75
N GLN A 31 17.35 7.24 -10.78
CA GLN A 31 18.28 7.43 -9.68
C GLN A 31 18.38 8.91 -9.27
N GLY A 32 18.42 9.19 -7.99
CA GLY A 32 18.51 10.53 -7.43
C GLY A 32 17.17 11.26 -7.29
N GLN A 33 16.07 10.71 -7.78
CA GLN A 33 14.75 11.31 -7.58
C GLN A 33 14.39 11.30 -6.09
N HIS A 34 13.99 12.46 -5.61
CA HIS A 34 13.60 12.68 -4.21
C HIS A 34 12.13 13.07 -4.11
N PHE A 35 11.47 12.57 -3.09
CA PHE A 35 10.11 12.94 -2.69
C PHE A 35 10.07 13.14 -1.18
N SER A 36 9.36 14.16 -0.70
CA SER A 36 9.14 14.38 0.73
C SER A 36 7.72 14.81 1.02
N ALA A 37 7.20 14.36 2.15
CA ALA A 37 5.95 14.80 2.74
C ALA A 37 6.17 15.04 4.24
N GLU A 38 5.97 16.28 4.69
CA GLU A 38 6.08 16.63 6.11
C GLU A 38 5.01 15.95 6.96
N LYS A 39 3.84 15.66 6.36
CA LYS A 39 2.73 14.94 6.98
C LYS A 39 1.94 14.19 5.93
N CYS A 40 1.95 12.87 6.01
CA CYS A 40 1.12 12.05 5.15
C CYS A 40 -0.37 12.26 5.48
N THR A 41 -1.18 12.54 4.48
CA THR A 41 -2.64 12.75 4.62
C THR A 41 -3.44 11.46 4.55
N GLN A 42 -2.80 10.38 4.13
CA GLN A 42 -3.35 9.03 4.04
C GLN A 42 -2.29 8.02 4.47
N ASN A 43 -2.72 6.83 4.84
CA ASN A 43 -1.81 5.69 4.96
C ASN A 43 -1.28 5.31 3.58
N CYS A 44 -0.04 4.84 3.51
CA CYS A 44 0.59 4.44 2.24
C CYS A 44 1.36 3.14 2.40
N MET A 45 1.00 2.13 1.63
CA MET A 45 1.83 0.95 1.46
C MET A 45 2.69 1.13 0.21
N ILE A 46 3.99 0.84 0.32
CA ILE A 46 4.94 0.86 -0.79
C ILE A 46 5.44 -0.55 -1.02
N PHE A 47 5.27 -1.07 -2.23
CA PHE A 47 5.65 -2.41 -2.66
C PHE A 47 6.73 -2.30 -3.73
N MET A 48 7.99 -2.63 -3.35
CA MET A 48 9.12 -2.54 -4.27
C MET A 48 9.13 -3.66 -5.30
N LEU A 49 9.16 -3.29 -6.58
CA LEU A 49 9.29 -4.22 -7.72
C LEU A 49 10.74 -4.31 -8.21
N LYS A 50 11.43 -3.16 -8.27
CA LYS A 50 12.80 -3.07 -8.80
C LYS A 50 13.57 -1.96 -8.12
N GLY A 51 14.89 -2.15 -7.99
CA GLY A 51 15.82 -1.15 -7.52
C GLY A 51 15.90 -1.02 -5.99
N GLU A 52 16.52 0.07 -5.55
CA GLU A 52 16.75 0.40 -4.15
C GLU A 52 16.21 1.80 -3.84
N LEU A 53 15.35 1.89 -2.85
CA LEU A 53 14.69 3.11 -2.39
C LEU A 53 15.04 3.34 -0.91
N LEU A 54 15.73 4.43 -0.61
CA LEU A 54 15.91 4.87 0.77
C LEU A 54 14.62 5.53 1.25
N ILE A 55 14.07 5.02 2.34
CA ILE A 55 12.96 5.62 3.06
C ILE A 55 13.44 6.15 4.41
N ASN A 56 13.03 7.35 4.73
CA ASN A 56 13.26 7.95 6.05
C ASN A 56 11.93 8.48 6.59
N SER A 57 11.43 7.80 7.58
CA SER A 57 10.14 8.09 8.20
C SER A 57 10.15 7.75 9.68
N ASN A 58 9.04 8.03 10.35
CA ASN A 58 8.90 7.69 11.77
C ASN A 58 8.99 6.18 12.00
N GLU A 59 8.38 5.39 11.14
CA GLU A 59 8.35 3.93 11.24
C GLU A 59 9.61 3.27 10.70
N TYR A 60 10.22 3.85 9.66
CA TYR A 60 11.37 3.28 8.95
C TYR A 60 12.51 4.30 8.82
N PRO A 61 13.19 4.67 9.92
CA PRO A 61 14.27 5.65 9.87
C PRO A 61 15.48 5.10 9.10
N GLY A 62 15.87 5.78 8.02
CA GLY A 62 17.07 5.46 7.23
C GLY A 62 17.06 4.04 6.64
N THR A 63 15.90 3.49 6.31
CA THR A 63 15.74 2.11 5.82
C THR A 63 15.86 2.07 4.31
N THR A 64 16.74 1.22 3.77
CA THR A 64 16.81 0.94 2.32
C THR A 64 15.89 -0.22 1.98
N LEU A 65 14.92 0.06 1.11
CA LEU A 65 14.00 -0.94 0.56
C LEU A 65 14.57 -1.51 -0.73
N GLN A 66 14.49 -2.82 -0.86
CA GLN A 66 14.87 -3.58 -2.05
C GLN A 66 13.66 -4.26 -2.68
N SER A 67 13.85 -4.82 -3.88
CA SER A 67 12.81 -5.63 -4.53
C SER A 67 12.21 -6.66 -3.57
N ARG A 68 10.91 -6.90 -3.69
CA ARG A 68 10.12 -7.80 -2.84
C ARG A 68 9.87 -7.31 -1.42
N GLN A 69 10.31 -6.13 -1.05
CA GLN A 69 10.04 -5.54 0.26
C GLN A 69 8.86 -4.58 0.21
N CYS A 70 8.09 -4.58 1.29
CA CYS A 70 6.92 -3.73 1.46
C CYS A 70 6.99 -3.02 2.80
N VAL A 71 6.59 -1.77 2.83
CA VAL A 71 6.46 -0.95 4.04
C VAL A 71 5.10 -0.29 4.10
N LEU A 72 4.69 0.07 5.30
CA LEU A 72 3.45 0.79 5.56
C LEU A 72 3.77 2.07 6.33
N GLN A 73 3.44 3.20 5.73
CA GLN A 73 3.51 4.51 6.33
C GLN A 73 2.15 4.92 6.85
N ALA A 74 2.07 5.31 8.11
CA ALA A 74 0.83 5.77 8.70
C ALA A 74 0.47 7.21 8.27
N ILE A 75 -0.82 7.50 8.28
CA ILE A 75 -1.33 8.87 8.23
C ILE A 75 -0.69 9.70 9.35
N GLY A 76 -0.31 10.94 9.05
CA GLY A 76 0.34 11.84 9.99
C GLY A 76 1.86 11.69 10.09
N SER A 77 2.45 10.62 9.57
CA SER A 77 3.90 10.42 9.56
C SER A 77 4.60 11.37 8.60
N LYS A 78 5.83 11.77 8.93
CA LYS A 78 6.77 12.34 7.98
C LYS A 78 7.32 11.23 7.10
N MET A 79 7.50 11.50 5.81
CA MET A 79 8.08 10.55 4.87
C MET A 79 9.03 11.25 3.89
N GLU A 80 10.22 10.71 3.74
CA GLU A 80 11.18 11.09 2.72
C GLU A 80 11.60 9.84 1.94
N LEU A 81 11.61 9.94 0.62
CA LEU A 81 12.02 8.87 -0.29
C LEU A 81 13.13 9.38 -1.17
N LEU A 82 14.19 8.58 -1.35
CA LEU A 82 15.28 8.84 -2.29
C LEU A 82 15.57 7.57 -3.09
N ALA A 83 15.44 7.66 -4.42
CA ALA A 83 15.80 6.58 -5.32
C ALA A 83 17.33 6.44 -5.39
N LEU A 84 17.89 5.39 -4.79
CA LEU A 84 19.32 5.10 -4.81
C LEU A 84 19.78 4.52 -6.16
N THR A 85 18.88 3.83 -6.83
CA THR A 85 19.02 3.36 -8.22
C THR A 85 17.77 3.76 -9.02
N GLU A 86 17.63 3.36 -10.27
CA GLU A 86 16.33 3.38 -10.93
C GLU A 86 15.37 2.43 -10.20
N VAL A 87 14.18 2.92 -9.81
CA VAL A 87 13.22 2.17 -9.01
C VAL A 87 11.87 2.03 -9.70
N GLU A 88 11.22 0.89 -9.48
CA GLU A 88 9.83 0.65 -9.80
C GLU A 88 9.11 0.18 -8.53
N TYR A 89 7.94 0.76 -8.25
CA TYR A 89 7.12 0.32 -7.12
C TYR A 89 5.63 0.58 -7.37
N ILE A 90 4.80 -0.12 -6.61
CA ILE A 90 3.38 0.16 -6.48
C ILE A 90 3.16 0.82 -5.12
N ALA A 91 2.42 1.92 -5.10
CA ALA A 91 1.91 2.53 -3.87
C ALA A 91 0.40 2.33 -3.78
N TYR A 92 -0.05 1.96 -2.58
CA TYR A 92 -1.46 1.89 -2.23
C TYR A 92 -1.77 2.91 -1.14
N TRP A 93 -2.54 3.93 -1.48
CA TRP A 93 -2.98 4.99 -0.57
C TRP A 93 -4.39 4.70 -0.07
N PHE A 94 -4.64 4.85 1.24
CA PHE A 94 -5.94 4.61 1.86
C PHE A 94 -6.07 5.38 3.18
N THR A 95 -7.30 5.71 3.58
CA THR A 95 -7.59 6.36 4.88
C THR A 95 -7.91 5.34 5.95
N GLU A 96 -8.74 4.37 5.64
CA GLU A 96 -9.13 3.30 6.56
C GLU A 96 -8.53 1.97 6.11
N LEU A 97 -8.16 1.13 7.08
CA LEU A 97 -7.68 -0.21 6.77
C LEU A 97 -8.81 -1.00 6.07
N PRO A 98 -8.60 -1.40 4.81
CA PRO A 98 -9.63 -2.10 4.08
C PRO A 98 -9.94 -3.46 4.70
N LEU A 99 -11.20 -3.67 5.05
CA LEU A 99 -11.69 -4.90 5.67
C LEU A 99 -12.17 -5.86 4.58
N ILE A 100 -11.72 -7.12 4.66
CA ILE A 100 -12.28 -8.21 3.85
C ILE A 100 -13.06 -9.18 4.74
N CYS A 101 -12.58 -9.40 5.97
CA CYS A 101 -13.18 -10.32 6.93
C CYS A 101 -13.14 -9.70 8.32
N GLU A 102 -14.31 -9.50 8.93
CA GLU A 102 -14.42 -8.89 10.27
C GLU A 102 -13.70 -9.71 11.34
N ASP A 103 -13.81 -11.03 11.29
CA ASP A 103 -13.17 -11.91 12.28
C ASP A 103 -11.65 -11.80 12.17
N ARG A 104 -11.12 -11.81 10.94
CA ARG A 104 -9.68 -11.67 10.73
C ARG A 104 -9.16 -10.30 11.16
N TYR A 105 -9.95 -9.26 10.98
CA TYR A 105 -9.60 -7.93 11.47
C TYR A 105 -9.55 -7.87 13.00
N LYS A 106 -10.53 -8.46 13.68
CA LYS A 106 -10.53 -8.56 15.16
C LYS A 106 -9.28 -9.30 15.65
N GLU A 107 -8.92 -10.43 15.03
CA GLU A 107 -7.70 -11.16 15.36
C GLU A 107 -6.43 -10.31 15.16
N ILE A 108 -6.37 -9.51 14.09
CA ILE A 108 -5.26 -8.58 13.84
C ILE A 108 -5.19 -7.51 14.93
N LEU A 109 -6.32 -6.90 15.27
CA LEU A 109 -6.39 -5.89 16.35
C LEU A 109 -5.97 -6.46 17.72
N GLU A 110 -6.50 -7.61 18.09
CA GLU A 110 -6.24 -8.25 19.39
C GLU A 110 -4.77 -8.65 19.56
N ARG A 111 -4.08 -8.95 18.46
CA ARG A 111 -2.67 -9.35 18.45
C ARG A 111 -1.71 -8.26 18.04
N SER A 112 -2.21 -7.03 17.84
CA SER A 112 -1.38 -5.89 17.50
C SER A 112 -0.64 -5.38 18.73
N GLU A 113 0.67 -5.52 18.71
CA GLU A 113 1.58 -4.98 19.73
C GLU A 113 2.59 -4.05 19.05
N ALA A 114 2.96 -2.98 19.75
CA ALA A 114 4.01 -2.08 19.28
C ALA A 114 5.31 -2.85 19.03
N PRO A 115 5.82 -2.91 17.82
CA PRO A 115 7.11 -3.54 17.60
C PRO A 115 8.23 -2.66 18.15
N LEU A 116 9.29 -3.27 18.64
CA LEU A 116 10.51 -2.53 19.02
C LEU A 116 11.14 -1.84 17.82
N THR A 117 11.03 -2.48 16.65
CA THR A 117 11.54 -1.95 15.37
C THR A 117 10.64 -2.44 14.25
N TYR A 118 10.23 -1.53 13.37
CA TYR A 118 9.52 -1.89 12.15
C TYR A 118 10.49 -2.49 11.13
N THR A 119 10.11 -3.61 10.56
CA THR A 119 10.87 -4.27 9.49
C THR A 119 10.00 -4.39 8.24
N PRO A 120 10.57 -4.20 7.04
CA PRO A 120 9.84 -4.40 5.80
C PRO A 120 9.25 -5.81 5.72
N LEU A 121 7.99 -5.91 5.28
CA LEU A 121 7.35 -7.17 4.98
C LEU A 121 7.93 -7.73 3.67
N ILE A 122 8.25 -9.01 3.63
CA ILE A 122 8.73 -9.67 2.41
C ILE A 122 7.53 -10.21 1.63
N ALA A 123 7.42 -9.81 0.36
CA ALA A 123 6.37 -10.30 -0.52
C ALA A 123 6.49 -11.81 -0.74
N ASN A 124 5.41 -12.53 -0.48
CA ASN A 124 5.30 -13.94 -0.85
C ASN A 124 4.97 -14.07 -2.36
N THR A 125 5.08 -15.26 -2.91
CA THR A 125 4.87 -15.51 -4.34
C THR A 125 3.50 -15.05 -4.87
N LYS A 126 2.44 -15.10 -4.04
CA LYS A 126 1.11 -14.64 -4.45
C LYS A 126 1.06 -13.11 -4.57
N LEU A 127 1.63 -12.43 -3.58
CA LEU A 127 1.72 -10.98 -3.60
C LEU A 127 2.60 -10.50 -4.76
N GLU A 128 3.75 -11.13 -4.99
CA GLU A 128 4.61 -10.78 -6.13
C GLU A 128 3.89 -10.89 -7.47
N ARG A 129 3.18 -12.00 -7.72
CA ARG A 129 2.41 -12.18 -8.96
C ARG A 129 1.37 -11.09 -9.15
N LEU A 130 0.61 -10.78 -8.10
CA LEU A 130 -0.39 -9.71 -8.14
C LEU A 130 0.25 -8.35 -8.46
N LEU A 131 1.37 -8.01 -7.81
CA LEU A 131 2.06 -6.74 -8.00
C LEU A 131 2.61 -6.59 -9.43
N HIS A 132 3.17 -7.67 -10.01
CA HIS A 132 3.62 -7.67 -11.40
C HIS A 132 2.44 -7.53 -12.36
N ASP A 133 1.34 -8.23 -12.14
CA ASP A 133 0.13 -8.11 -12.95
C ASP A 133 -0.45 -6.67 -12.94
N ILE A 134 -0.44 -6.02 -11.78
CA ILE A 134 -0.83 -4.60 -11.65
C ILE A 134 0.16 -3.70 -12.42
N ALA A 135 1.47 -3.92 -12.27
CA ALA A 135 2.49 -3.12 -12.94
C ALA A 135 2.40 -3.25 -14.46
N ASP A 136 2.25 -4.45 -14.98
CA ASP A 136 2.11 -4.72 -16.42
C ASP A 136 0.85 -4.06 -16.98
N TYR A 137 -0.26 -4.10 -16.24
CA TYR A 137 -1.48 -3.40 -16.61
C TYR A 137 -1.25 -1.88 -16.73
N PHE A 138 -0.54 -1.26 -15.79
CA PHE A 138 -0.22 0.18 -15.86
C PHE A 138 0.74 0.52 -17.01
N LYS A 139 1.66 -0.38 -17.35
CA LYS A 139 2.59 -0.20 -18.50
C LYS A 139 1.87 -0.29 -19.84
N GLU A 140 0.89 -1.17 -19.94
CA GLU A 140 0.08 -1.35 -21.14
C GLU A 140 -1.01 -0.28 -21.28
N GLN A 141 -1.57 0.17 -20.16
CA GLN A 141 -2.68 1.12 -20.12
C GLN A 141 -2.43 2.24 -19.11
N PRO A 142 -1.82 3.36 -19.54
CA PRO A 142 -1.51 4.50 -18.66
C PRO A 142 -2.73 5.08 -17.94
N SER A 143 -3.94 4.91 -18.49
CA SER A 143 -5.22 5.28 -17.86
C SER A 143 -5.95 4.03 -17.41
N ALA A 144 -5.64 3.59 -16.19
CA ALA A 144 -6.20 2.38 -15.63
C ALA A 144 -7.71 2.50 -15.35
N CYS A 145 -8.45 1.43 -15.65
CA CYS A 145 -9.86 1.33 -15.32
C CYS A 145 -10.03 1.24 -13.79
N GLY A 146 -10.80 2.16 -13.20
CA GLY A 146 -11.03 2.20 -11.76
C GLY A 146 -11.62 0.90 -11.20
N LYS A 147 -12.53 0.24 -11.94
CA LYS A 147 -13.09 -1.05 -11.53
C LYS A 147 -12.06 -2.19 -11.51
N TYR A 148 -11.13 -2.20 -12.46
CA TYR A 148 -10.02 -3.15 -12.44
C TYR A 148 -9.15 -2.94 -11.19
N LEU A 149 -8.78 -1.69 -10.93
CA LEU A 149 -7.97 -1.36 -9.76
C LEU A 149 -8.69 -1.69 -8.44
N ASP A 150 -10.01 -1.53 -8.39
CA ASP A 150 -10.81 -1.91 -7.23
C ASP A 150 -10.74 -3.42 -6.95
N ILE A 151 -10.88 -4.25 -7.98
CA ILE A 151 -10.72 -5.71 -7.86
C ILE A 151 -9.31 -6.06 -7.39
N LYS A 152 -8.28 -5.45 -8.00
CA LYS A 152 -6.88 -5.71 -7.63
C LYS A 152 -6.54 -5.27 -6.21
N ARG A 153 -7.13 -4.19 -5.75
CA ARG A 153 -7.02 -3.74 -4.36
C ARG A 153 -7.63 -4.75 -3.39
N GLN A 154 -8.83 -5.26 -3.68
CA GLN A 154 -9.46 -6.29 -2.85
C GLN A 154 -8.62 -7.57 -2.80
N GLU A 155 -8.07 -8.00 -3.94
CA GLU A 155 -7.16 -9.13 -4.02
C GLU A 155 -5.87 -8.88 -3.20
N LEU A 156 -5.30 -7.67 -3.29
CA LEU A 156 -4.14 -7.27 -2.51
C LEU A 156 -4.37 -7.39 -1.00
N VAL A 157 -5.48 -6.82 -0.52
CA VAL A 157 -5.82 -6.86 0.90
C VAL A 157 -6.12 -8.29 1.36
N TYR A 158 -6.81 -9.08 0.54
CA TYR A 158 -7.06 -10.49 0.82
C TYR A 158 -5.74 -11.28 0.95
N ILE A 159 -4.78 -11.07 0.05
CA ILE A 159 -3.47 -11.74 0.13
C ILE A 159 -2.74 -11.32 1.41
N LEU A 160 -2.69 -10.03 1.72
CA LEU A 160 -2.03 -9.53 2.92
C LEU A 160 -2.65 -10.11 4.20
N THR A 161 -3.96 -10.17 4.29
CA THR A 161 -4.65 -10.60 5.51
C THR A 161 -4.73 -12.10 5.66
N CYS A 162 -4.80 -12.88 4.57
CA CYS A 162 -5.06 -14.32 4.61
C CYS A 162 -3.83 -15.20 4.33
N TYR A 163 -2.77 -14.67 3.69
CA TYR A 163 -1.61 -15.47 3.30
C TYR A 163 -0.31 -15.13 4.03
N TYR A 164 -0.42 -14.37 5.12
CA TYR A 164 0.69 -14.11 6.03
C TYR A 164 0.37 -14.59 7.44
N PRO A 165 1.39 -14.99 8.22
CA PRO A 165 1.21 -15.32 9.64
C PRO A 165 0.57 -14.12 10.38
N LEU A 166 -0.39 -14.41 11.26
CA LEU A 166 -1.15 -13.38 11.98
C LEU A 166 -0.25 -12.38 12.69
N ARG A 167 0.77 -12.86 13.40
CA ARG A 167 1.75 -12.01 14.10
C ARG A 167 2.46 -11.04 13.15
N GLN A 168 2.87 -11.52 11.97
CA GLN A 168 3.58 -10.71 11.01
C GLN A 168 2.70 -9.60 10.43
N ILE A 169 1.46 -9.93 10.09
CA ILE A 169 0.54 -8.96 9.50
C ILE A 169 -0.02 -7.97 10.55
N SER A 170 -0.20 -8.40 11.80
CA SER A 170 -0.57 -7.51 12.91
C SER A 170 0.52 -6.47 13.17
N THR A 171 1.79 -6.89 13.16
CA THR A 171 2.93 -5.96 13.27
C THR A 171 3.00 -5.01 12.07
N PHE A 172 2.78 -5.52 10.86
CA PHE A 172 2.81 -4.71 9.64
C PHE A 172 1.73 -3.63 9.61
N PHE A 173 0.52 -3.94 10.05
CA PHE A 173 -0.59 -2.98 10.11
C PHE A 173 -0.60 -2.10 11.36
N TYR A 174 0.23 -2.37 12.34
CA TYR A 174 0.24 -1.64 13.61
C TYR A 174 0.30 -0.10 13.45
N PRO A 175 1.10 0.50 12.54
CA PRO A 175 1.13 1.96 12.38
C PRO A 175 -0.24 2.54 12.05
N CYS A 176 -1.03 1.87 11.20
CA CYS A 176 -2.37 2.32 10.84
C CYS A 176 -3.36 2.23 12.01
N LEU A 177 -3.23 1.18 12.82
CA LEU A 177 -4.15 0.90 13.92
C LEU A 177 -4.04 1.93 15.04
N LEU A 178 -2.86 2.52 15.24
CA LEU A 178 -2.64 3.57 16.24
C LEU A 178 -3.48 4.83 15.98
N TYR A 179 -3.72 5.16 14.72
CA TYR A 179 -4.39 6.40 14.31
C TYR A 179 -5.87 6.20 14.00
N THR A 180 -6.32 4.94 13.85
CA THR A 180 -7.72 4.60 13.53
C THR A 180 -8.51 4.07 14.73
N SER A 181 -7.83 3.65 15.79
CA SER A 181 -8.53 3.23 17.03
C SER A 181 -9.04 4.46 17.76
N PRO A 182 -10.33 4.52 18.11
CA PRO A 182 -10.82 5.52 19.05
C PRO A 182 -10.00 5.39 20.35
N SER A 183 -9.55 6.53 20.88
CA SER A 183 -8.81 6.55 22.14
C SER A 183 -9.59 5.78 23.21
N PRO A 184 -8.92 4.96 24.07
CA PRO A 184 -9.59 4.30 25.19
C PRO A 184 -10.38 5.27 26.11
N ARG A 185 -10.15 6.58 25.97
CA ARG A 185 -10.89 7.63 26.68
C ARG A 185 -12.28 7.91 26.09
N ASP A 186 -12.55 7.52 24.83
CA ASP A 186 -13.85 7.74 24.17
C ASP A 186 -14.85 6.60 24.43
N LEU A 187 -14.43 5.51 25.10
CA LEU A 187 -15.27 4.39 25.49
C LEU A 187 -15.80 4.48 26.93
N SER A 188 -15.56 5.59 27.63
CA SER A 188 -16.03 5.81 29.00
C SER A 188 -17.09 6.91 29.07
N THR A 189 -18.23 6.68 28.42
CA THR A 189 -19.49 7.40 28.69
C THR A 189 -20.63 6.42 28.78
#